data_f091b8a8149145e74e4d53654e6815ef
#
_entry.id   f091b8a8149145e74e4d53654e6815ef
#
_cell.length_a   1.000
_cell.length_b   1.000
_cell.length_c   1.000
_cell.angle_alpha   90.00
_cell.angle_beta   90.00
_cell.angle_gamma   90.00
#
_symmetry.space_group_name_H-M   'P 1'
#
loop_
_entity.id
_entity.type
_entity.pdbx_description
1 polymer ?
#
loop_
_entity_poly.entity_id
_entity_poly.type
_entity_poly.pdbx_seq_one_letter_code
_entity_poly.pdbx_strand_id
1 'polypeptide(L)'
;MIIIGAKGFAKEVLEVLHQLNQLENLVFYDDVNDDIPDELFGQFPVLKSLEVAKKHFDTVDNRFTIGIGNPVLRKLLDHKFTALGGIFTSAISPYARIGHYGNIIHEGSNIMSGAVITNDVIIKKGVLINLNCTVGHDCVIGEFVEMSPGVHISGNCTIGSYSVFGTNATVLPKIKIGKNVIVGAGSVVTKDVPDNSLVVGIPAVIKKELPALEF
;
A
#
# COMPACT_ATOMS: atom_id res chain seq x y z
N MET A 1 -12.53 -10.49 9.19
CA MET A 1 -11.28 -10.02 8.53
C MET A 1 -10.34 -9.42 9.55
N ILE A 2 -9.01 -9.50 9.35
CA ILE A 2 -8.02 -8.85 10.21
C ILE A 2 -7.37 -7.66 9.46
N ILE A 3 -7.32 -6.46 10.08
CA ILE A 3 -6.40 -5.38 9.66
C ILE A 3 -5.10 -5.54 10.45
N ILE A 4 -3.98 -5.75 9.76
CA ILE A 4 -2.67 -5.88 10.39
C ILE A 4 -2.06 -4.49 10.61
N GLY A 5 -1.77 -4.14 11.86
CA GLY A 5 -1.48 -2.81 12.38
C GLY A 5 -2.71 -2.19 13.04
N ALA A 6 -2.49 -1.33 14.04
CA ALA A 6 -3.58 -0.66 14.79
C ALA A 6 -3.34 0.85 14.98
N LYS A 7 -2.34 1.43 14.28
CA LYS A 7 -2.04 2.87 14.32
C LYS A 7 -2.58 3.61 13.09
N GLY A 8 -2.08 4.80 12.82
CA GLY A 8 -2.56 5.78 11.84
C GLY A 8 -3.17 5.19 10.56
N PHE A 9 -2.36 4.59 9.69
CA PHE A 9 -2.83 4.09 8.40
C PHE A 9 -3.85 2.94 8.52
N ALA A 10 -3.75 2.08 9.55
CA ALA A 10 -4.75 1.04 9.79
C ALA A 10 -6.16 1.61 10.02
N LYS A 11 -6.26 2.81 10.63
CA LYS A 11 -7.55 3.52 10.83
C LYS A 11 -8.09 4.08 9.51
N GLU A 12 -7.22 4.43 8.57
CA GLU A 12 -7.63 4.84 7.23
C GLU A 12 -8.14 3.64 6.41
N VAL A 13 -7.51 2.47 6.57
CA VAL A 13 -8.00 1.21 5.97
C VAL A 13 -9.35 0.83 6.54
N LEU A 14 -9.56 1.00 7.85
CA LEU A 14 -10.87 0.80 8.50
C LEU A 14 -11.96 1.63 7.82
N GLU A 15 -11.69 2.90 7.52
CA GLU A 15 -12.65 3.76 6.82
C GLU A 15 -13.03 3.22 5.44
N VAL A 16 -12.06 2.67 4.69
CA VAL A 16 -12.35 2.01 3.40
C VAL A 16 -13.25 0.78 3.59
N LEU A 17 -12.99 -0.04 4.60
CA LEU A 17 -13.84 -1.21 4.89
C LEU A 17 -15.24 -0.80 5.37
N HIS A 18 -15.36 0.33 6.09
CA HIS A 18 -16.65 0.94 6.43
C HIS A 18 -17.43 1.33 5.16
N GLN A 19 -16.79 2.02 4.23
CA GLN A 19 -17.38 2.42 2.94
C GLN A 19 -17.86 1.20 2.12
N LEU A 20 -17.19 0.06 2.27
CA LEU A 20 -17.52 -1.20 1.61
C LEU A 20 -18.58 -2.03 2.36
N ASN A 21 -19.06 -1.57 3.54
CA ASN A 21 -19.93 -2.32 4.45
C ASN A 21 -19.31 -3.67 4.87
N GLN A 22 -18.01 -3.73 5.10
CA GLN A 22 -17.24 -4.93 5.46
C GLN A 22 -16.73 -4.88 6.90
N LEU A 23 -17.57 -4.45 7.85
CA LEU A 23 -17.21 -4.34 9.27
C LEU A 23 -17.55 -5.59 10.10
N GLU A 24 -18.29 -6.54 9.53
CA GLU A 24 -18.69 -7.75 10.24
C GLU A 24 -17.45 -8.58 10.60
N ASN A 25 -17.33 -8.96 11.87
CA ASN A 25 -16.20 -9.74 12.42
C ASN A 25 -14.82 -9.10 12.16
N LEU A 26 -14.78 -7.77 11.98
CA LEU A 26 -13.54 -7.05 11.76
C LEU A 26 -12.77 -6.88 13.07
N VAL A 27 -11.49 -7.21 13.04
CA VAL A 27 -10.57 -7.03 14.17
C VAL A 27 -9.25 -6.42 13.69
N PHE A 28 -8.49 -5.84 14.59
CA PHE A 28 -7.12 -5.40 14.34
C PHE A 28 -6.12 -6.41 14.88
N TYR A 29 -4.89 -6.35 14.42
CA TYR A 29 -3.77 -7.09 14.96
C TYR A 29 -2.59 -6.16 15.20
N ASP A 30 -2.07 -6.12 16.43
CA ASP A 30 -0.84 -5.40 16.76
C ASP A 30 -0.16 -6.08 17.97
N ASP A 31 0.96 -6.77 17.70
CA ASP A 31 1.75 -7.49 18.70
C ASP A 31 3.04 -6.76 19.10
N VAL A 32 3.22 -5.52 18.61
CA VAL A 32 4.48 -4.77 18.76
C VAL A 32 4.32 -3.53 19.63
N ASN A 33 3.17 -2.87 19.57
CA ASN A 33 2.96 -1.59 20.23
C ASN A 33 2.18 -1.75 21.55
N ASP A 34 2.88 -1.59 22.67
CA ASP A 34 2.28 -1.72 24.03
C ASP A 34 1.25 -0.63 24.35
N ASP A 35 1.31 0.51 23.65
CA ASP A 35 0.40 1.65 23.83
C ASP A 35 -0.96 1.48 23.10
N ILE A 36 -1.15 0.40 22.36
CA ILE A 36 -2.43 0.11 21.69
C ILE A 36 -3.40 -0.57 22.66
N PRO A 37 -4.61 -0.02 22.87
CA PRO A 37 -5.62 -0.63 23.72
C PRO A 37 -6.11 -1.97 23.15
N ASP A 38 -6.82 -2.73 23.99
CA ASP A 38 -7.39 -4.03 23.57
C ASP A 38 -8.55 -3.89 22.58
N GLU A 39 -9.09 -2.67 22.44
CA GLU A 39 -10.18 -2.36 21.54
C GLU A 39 -10.04 -0.94 20.97
N LEU A 40 -10.22 -0.76 19.65
CA LEU A 40 -10.27 0.53 19.00
C LEU A 40 -11.72 1.00 18.82
N PHE A 41 -11.94 2.29 19.06
CA PHE A 41 -13.23 2.99 18.91
C PHE A 41 -14.39 2.37 19.72
N GLY A 42 -14.11 1.62 20.80
CA GLY A 42 -15.12 0.92 21.58
C GLY A 42 -15.89 -0.14 20.80
N GLN A 43 -15.31 -0.68 19.72
CA GLN A 43 -16.00 -1.57 18.80
C GLN A 43 -15.13 -2.67 18.20
N PHE A 44 -13.86 -2.40 17.94
CA PHE A 44 -13.00 -3.30 17.18
C PHE A 44 -11.90 -3.89 18.05
N PRO A 45 -11.96 -5.19 18.39
CA PRO A 45 -10.93 -5.86 19.17
C PRO A 45 -9.54 -5.79 18.51
N VAL A 46 -8.49 -5.72 19.32
CA VAL A 46 -7.10 -5.78 18.87
C VAL A 46 -6.46 -7.08 19.32
N LEU A 47 -6.15 -7.96 18.40
CA LEU A 47 -5.47 -9.21 18.66
C LEU A 47 -3.98 -8.94 18.94
N LYS A 48 -3.45 -9.52 20.03
CA LYS A 48 -2.10 -9.26 20.53
C LYS A 48 -1.12 -10.43 20.31
N SER A 49 -1.58 -11.54 19.72
CA SER A 49 -0.71 -12.69 19.45
C SER A 49 -1.08 -13.43 18.17
N LEU A 50 -0.08 -14.09 17.57
CA LEU A 50 -0.29 -14.90 16.36
C LEU A 50 -1.21 -16.10 16.60
N GLU A 51 -1.20 -16.66 17.81
CA GLU A 51 -2.09 -17.76 18.18
C GLU A 51 -3.56 -17.34 18.09
N VAL A 52 -3.89 -16.16 18.63
CA VAL A 52 -5.25 -15.60 18.56
C VAL A 52 -5.63 -15.23 17.13
N ALA A 53 -4.70 -14.68 16.34
CA ALA A 53 -4.92 -14.40 14.94
C ALA A 53 -5.18 -15.67 14.12
N LYS A 54 -4.39 -16.73 14.37
CA LYS A 54 -4.62 -18.02 13.73
C LYS A 54 -5.98 -18.60 14.08
N LYS A 55 -6.36 -18.58 15.37
CA LYS A 55 -7.70 -19.03 15.78
C LYS A 55 -8.80 -18.24 15.07
N HIS A 56 -8.65 -16.92 14.91
CA HIS A 56 -9.61 -16.09 14.16
C HIS A 56 -9.70 -16.54 12.70
N PHE A 57 -8.57 -16.81 12.05
CA PHE A 57 -8.57 -17.34 10.68
C PHE A 57 -9.25 -18.71 10.56
N ASP A 58 -9.01 -19.60 11.51
CA ASP A 58 -9.55 -20.95 11.47
C ASP A 58 -11.07 -21.01 11.77
N THR A 59 -11.61 -20.03 12.51
CA THR A 59 -12.99 -20.16 13.05
C THR A 59 -13.95 -19.03 12.68
N VAL A 60 -13.45 -17.89 12.17
CA VAL A 60 -14.28 -16.69 11.94
C VAL A 60 -14.14 -16.18 10.51
N ASP A 61 -12.96 -15.66 10.14
CA ASP A 61 -12.71 -15.09 8.82
C ASP A 61 -11.19 -15.08 8.55
N ASN A 62 -10.76 -15.77 7.50
CA ASN A 62 -9.35 -15.88 7.18
C ASN A 62 -8.82 -14.77 6.26
N ARG A 63 -9.60 -13.78 5.91
CA ARG A 63 -9.15 -12.64 5.14
C ARG A 63 -8.35 -11.67 6.01
N PHE A 64 -7.29 -11.09 5.44
CA PHE A 64 -6.56 -10.01 6.07
C PHE A 64 -6.16 -8.93 5.07
N THR A 65 -5.98 -7.71 5.57
CA THR A 65 -5.35 -6.60 4.85
C THR A 65 -4.30 -5.95 5.73
N ILE A 66 -3.39 -5.15 5.16
CA ILE A 66 -2.27 -4.58 5.91
C ILE A 66 -2.42 -3.06 6.02
N GLY A 67 -2.56 -2.57 7.24
CA GLY A 67 -2.67 -1.16 7.61
C GLY A 67 -1.32 -0.52 7.98
N ILE A 68 -0.25 -0.84 7.24
CA ILE A 68 1.12 -0.34 7.46
C ILE A 68 1.68 0.17 6.14
N GLY A 69 2.37 1.31 6.14
CA GLY A 69 2.92 1.93 4.93
C GLY A 69 4.18 1.23 4.40
N ASN A 70 5.15 0.93 5.27
CA ASN A 70 6.48 0.46 4.84
C ASN A 70 6.45 -0.78 3.92
N PRO A 71 6.98 -0.71 2.68
CA PRO A 71 6.91 -1.79 1.70
C PRO A 71 7.50 -3.12 2.14
N VAL A 72 8.68 -3.07 2.75
CA VAL A 72 9.41 -4.27 3.21
C VAL A 72 8.63 -4.96 4.32
N LEU A 73 8.13 -4.18 5.28
CA LEU A 73 7.33 -4.71 6.37
C LEU A 73 6.01 -5.30 5.86
N ARG A 74 5.36 -4.68 4.87
CA ARG A 74 4.15 -5.26 4.24
C ARG A 74 4.42 -6.60 3.59
N LYS A 75 5.55 -6.76 2.88
CA LYS A 75 5.93 -8.07 2.32
C LYS A 75 6.14 -9.12 3.41
N LEU A 76 6.88 -8.79 4.49
CA LEU A 76 7.11 -9.70 5.60
C LEU A 76 5.81 -10.13 6.28
N LEU A 77 4.89 -9.18 6.48
CA LEU A 77 3.58 -9.45 7.06
C LEU A 77 2.69 -10.28 6.14
N ASP A 78 2.68 -10.00 4.84
CA ASP A 78 2.00 -10.86 3.86
C ASP A 78 2.47 -12.31 3.98
N HIS A 79 3.77 -12.56 3.94
CA HIS A 79 4.31 -13.91 4.11
C HIS A 79 3.93 -14.53 5.46
N LYS A 80 4.07 -13.78 6.56
CA LYS A 80 3.77 -14.23 7.93
C LYS A 80 2.31 -14.67 8.06
N PHE A 81 1.36 -13.84 7.61
CA PHE A 81 -0.06 -14.10 7.77
C PHE A 81 -0.63 -15.08 6.75
N THR A 82 -0.09 -15.11 5.53
CA THR A 82 -0.42 -16.15 4.55
C THR A 82 0.02 -17.53 5.04
N ALA A 83 1.21 -17.65 5.66
CA ALA A 83 1.67 -18.89 6.26
C ALA A 83 0.79 -19.36 7.43
N LEU A 84 0.07 -18.48 8.10
CA LEU A 84 -0.93 -18.80 9.12
C LEU A 84 -2.28 -19.26 8.55
N GLY A 85 -2.45 -19.27 7.23
CA GLY A 85 -3.70 -19.64 6.55
C GLY A 85 -4.57 -18.45 6.16
N GLY A 86 -4.04 -17.21 6.28
CA GLY A 86 -4.72 -15.99 5.87
C GLY A 86 -4.74 -15.79 4.36
N ILE A 87 -5.78 -15.11 3.87
CA ILE A 87 -5.93 -14.69 2.46
C ILE A 87 -5.68 -13.17 2.39
N PHE A 88 -4.59 -12.78 1.71
CA PHE A 88 -4.26 -11.36 1.53
C PHE A 88 -5.29 -10.68 0.63
N THR A 89 -6.08 -9.79 1.19
CA THR A 89 -7.25 -9.19 0.55
C THR A 89 -7.03 -7.69 0.34
N SER A 90 -7.46 -7.20 -0.81
CA SER A 90 -7.40 -5.78 -1.15
C SER A 90 -8.49 -4.97 -0.43
N ALA A 91 -8.17 -3.73 -0.06
CA ALA A 91 -9.13 -2.73 0.40
C ALA A 91 -9.19 -1.58 -0.62
N ILE A 92 -10.19 -1.60 -1.49
CA ILE A 92 -10.34 -0.62 -2.56
C ILE A 92 -11.56 0.25 -2.25
N SER A 93 -11.34 1.55 -2.00
CA SER A 93 -12.42 2.48 -1.72
C SER A 93 -13.40 2.58 -2.90
N PRO A 94 -14.72 2.55 -2.65
CA PRO A 94 -15.72 2.80 -3.69
C PRO A 94 -15.68 4.26 -4.20
N TYR A 95 -14.95 5.15 -3.52
CA TYR A 95 -14.70 6.51 -3.96
C TYR A 95 -13.38 6.67 -4.75
N ALA A 96 -12.64 5.60 -4.99
CA ALA A 96 -11.59 5.58 -6.00
C ALA A 96 -12.20 5.47 -7.40
N ARG A 97 -11.65 6.19 -8.36
CA ARG A 97 -12.05 6.10 -9.77
C ARG A 97 -11.08 5.22 -10.53
N ILE A 98 -11.53 4.06 -10.94
CA ILE A 98 -10.73 3.11 -11.71
C ILE A 98 -11.35 2.99 -13.10
N GLY A 99 -10.54 3.22 -14.14
CA GLY A 99 -10.96 3.08 -15.53
C GLY A 99 -11.44 1.67 -15.86
N HIS A 100 -12.31 1.53 -16.84
CA HIS A 100 -12.99 0.27 -17.15
C HIS A 100 -12.20 -0.63 -18.10
N TYR A 101 -11.12 -0.18 -18.70
CA TYR A 101 -10.43 -0.88 -19.78
C TYR A 101 -8.98 -1.22 -19.41
N GLY A 102 -8.61 -2.49 -19.56
CA GLY A 102 -7.25 -3.00 -19.49
C GLY A 102 -6.59 -2.97 -18.10
N ASN A 103 -7.29 -2.58 -17.04
CA ASN A 103 -6.72 -2.52 -15.70
C ASN A 103 -6.63 -3.90 -15.05
N ILE A 104 -5.46 -4.21 -14.46
CA ILE A 104 -5.23 -5.43 -13.67
C ILE A 104 -4.76 -4.99 -12.28
N ILE A 105 -5.50 -5.37 -11.25
CA ILE A 105 -5.16 -5.09 -9.84
C ILE A 105 -5.00 -6.41 -9.12
N HIS A 106 -3.78 -6.67 -8.65
CA HIS A 106 -3.48 -7.89 -7.90
C HIS A 106 -3.87 -7.75 -6.42
N GLU A 107 -3.90 -8.90 -5.74
CA GLU A 107 -4.32 -9.03 -4.34
C GLU A 107 -3.51 -8.17 -3.35
N GLY A 108 -4.13 -7.85 -2.23
CA GLY A 108 -3.52 -7.11 -1.12
C GLY A 108 -3.28 -5.63 -1.41
N SER A 109 -3.82 -5.09 -2.49
CA SER A 109 -3.67 -3.67 -2.82
C SER A 109 -4.63 -2.81 -2.00
N ASN A 110 -4.12 -1.74 -1.40
CA ASN A 110 -4.94 -0.72 -0.74
C ASN A 110 -5.05 0.51 -1.64
N ILE A 111 -6.26 0.82 -2.11
CA ILE A 111 -6.53 1.99 -2.96
C ILE A 111 -7.51 2.89 -2.22
N MET A 112 -7.03 4.06 -1.80
CA MET A 112 -7.75 4.95 -0.91
C MET A 112 -8.69 5.89 -1.67
N SER A 113 -9.56 6.55 -0.92
CA SER A 113 -10.57 7.49 -1.47
C SER A 113 -9.93 8.61 -2.29
N GLY A 114 -10.55 8.96 -3.40
CA GLY A 114 -10.10 10.01 -4.31
C GLY A 114 -8.94 9.62 -5.24
N ALA A 115 -8.39 8.40 -5.11
CA ALA A 115 -7.42 7.90 -6.08
C ALA A 115 -8.04 7.78 -7.48
N VAL A 116 -7.29 8.13 -8.53
CA VAL A 116 -7.72 8.04 -9.93
C VAL A 116 -6.73 7.19 -10.71
N ILE A 117 -7.19 6.04 -11.18
CA ILE A 117 -6.41 5.13 -12.03
C ILE A 117 -7.09 5.11 -13.39
N THR A 118 -6.34 5.43 -14.44
CA THR A 118 -6.91 5.51 -15.79
C THR A 118 -7.02 4.12 -16.44
N ASN A 119 -6.62 3.91 -17.69
CA ASN A 119 -6.77 2.63 -18.37
C ASN A 119 -5.42 1.96 -18.65
N ASP A 120 -5.43 0.65 -18.91
CA ASP A 120 -4.25 -0.15 -19.23
C ASP A 120 -3.16 -0.06 -18.14
N VAL A 121 -3.56 -0.05 -16.87
CA VAL A 121 -2.67 0.02 -15.70
C VAL A 121 -2.58 -1.35 -15.03
N ILE A 122 -1.36 -1.81 -14.78
CA ILE A 122 -1.08 -3.02 -14.01
C ILE A 122 -0.58 -2.63 -12.62
N ILE A 123 -1.36 -2.94 -11.59
CA ILE A 123 -1.01 -2.77 -10.18
C ILE A 123 -0.69 -4.14 -9.61
N LYS A 124 0.57 -4.36 -9.24
CA LYS A 124 1.01 -5.64 -8.70
C LYS A 124 0.64 -5.80 -7.23
N LYS A 125 0.94 -6.99 -6.67
CA LYS A 125 0.59 -7.42 -5.31
C LYS A 125 0.99 -6.39 -4.24
N GLY A 126 0.11 -6.15 -3.29
CA GLY A 126 0.38 -5.39 -2.08
C GLY A 126 0.68 -3.91 -2.27
N VAL A 127 0.30 -3.29 -3.37
CA VAL A 127 0.52 -1.86 -3.63
C VAL A 127 -0.38 -1.01 -2.74
N LEU A 128 0.17 0.09 -2.22
CA LEU A 128 -0.57 1.14 -1.53
C LEU A 128 -0.66 2.40 -2.40
N ILE A 129 -1.87 2.76 -2.80
CA ILE A 129 -2.19 4.03 -3.48
C ILE A 129 -3.04 4.86 -2.52
N ASN A 130 -2.43 5.86 -1.89
CA ASN A 130 -3.05 6.65 -0.85
C ASN A 130 -4.03 7.71 -1.42
N LEU A 131 -4.61 8.51 -0.54
CA LEU A 131 -5.65 9.51 -0.85
C LEU A 131 -5.22 10.44 -1.99
N ASN A 132 -6.13 10.68 -2.94
CA ASN A 132 -5.98 11.62 -4.05
C ASN A 132 -4.77 11.37 -4.97
N CYS A 133 -4.19 10.17 -4.98
CA CYS A 133 -3.16 9.82 -5.94
C CYS A 133 -3.72 9.67 -7.36
N THR A 134 -2.89 9.87 -8.38
CA THR A 134 -3.26 9.60 -9.77
C THR A 134 -2.26 8.67 -10.45
N VAL A 135 -2.76 7.70 -11.21
CA VAL A 135 -1.96 6.82 -12.06
C VAL A 135 -2.46 6.92 -13.50
N GLY A 136 -1.60 7.42 -14.36
CA GLY A 136 -1.86 7.59 -15.79
C GLY A 136 -1.89 6.25 -16.54
N HIS A 137 -2.32 6.30 -17.80
CA HIS A 137 -2.48 5.15 -18.67
C HIS A 137 -1.16 4.42 -18.98
N ASP A 138 -1.24 3.14 -19.33
CA ASP A 138 -0.09 2.30 -19.73
C ASP A 138 1.02 2.22 -18.65
N CYS A 139 0.65 2.29 -17.38
CA CYS A 139 1.60 2.22 -16.27
C CYS A 139 1.67 0.80 -15.68
N VAL A 140 2.88 0.43 -15.24
CA VAL A 140 3.11 -0.78 -14.45
C VAL A 140 3.66 -0.39 -13.08
N ILE A 141 2.91 -0.72 -12.03
CA ILE A 141 3.28 -0.47 -10.64
C ILE A 141 3.74 -1.77 -9.99
N GLY A 142 5.00 -1.82 -9.58
CA GLY A 142 5.65 -2.98 -8.98
C GLY A 142 5.06 -3.38 -7.61
N GLU A 143 5.44 -4.57 -7.15
CA GLU A 143 4.93 -5.12 -5.88
C GLU A 143 5.29 -4.22 -4.70
N PHE A 144 4.37 -4.10 -3.76
CA PHE A 144 4.53 -3.38 -2.50
C PHE A 144 4.95 -1.90 -2.66
N VAL A 145 4.81 -1.29 -3.82
CA VAL A 145 5.02 0.15 -3.98
C VAL A 145 4.11 0.92 -3.03
N GLU A 146 4.63 2.00 -2.43
CA GLU A 146 3.88 2.93 -1.61
C GLU A 146 3.80 4.30 -2.28
N MET A 147 2.60 4.79 -2.49
CA MET A 147 2.33 6.16 -2.91
C MET A 147 1.64 6.90 -1.77
N SER A 148 2.35 7.83 -1.12
CA SER A 148 1.78 8.72 -0.10
C SER A 148 0.72 9.66 -0.70
N PRO A 149 -0.12 10.34 0.11
CA PRO A 149 -1.20 11.18 -0.40
C PRO A 149 -0.76 12.18 -1.48
N GLY A 150 -1.57 12.31 -2.54
CA GLY A 150 -1.35 13.28 -3.62
C GLY A 150 -0.18 12.96 -4.56
N VAL A 151 0.30 11.73 -4.61
CA VAL A 151 1.32 11.32 -5.59
C VAL A 151 0.73 11.23 -6.99
N HIS A 152 1.43 11.75 -7.99
CA HIS A 152 1.00 11.76 -9.39
C HIS A 152 1.99 11.00 -10.27
N ILE A 153 1.57 9.87 -10.84
CA ILE A 153 2.31 9.11 -11.85
C ILE A 153 1.68 9.36 -13.21
N SER A 154 2.41 10.01 -14.11
CA SER A 154 1.94 10.27 -15.48
C SER A 154 1.95 9.00 -16.34
N GLY A 155 1.40 9.07 -17.55
CA GLY A 155 1.25 7.89 -18.42
C GLY A 155 2.56 7.25 -18.88
N ASN A 156 2.51 5.95 -19.23
CA ASN A 156 3.61 5.12 -19.73
C ASN A 156 4.80 4.98 -18.76
N CYS A 157 4.56 5.02 -17.44
CA CYS A 157 5.61 4.85 -16.45
C CYS A 157 5.73 3.40 -15.98
N THR A 158 6.96 3.00 -15.64
CA THR A 158 7.23 1.73 -14.98
C THR A 158 7.84 2.00 -13.60
N ILE A 159 7.20 1.51 -12.56
CA ILE A 159 7.65 1.70 -11.17
C ILE A 159 8.11 0.37 -10.61
N GLY A 160 9.38 0.29 -10.21
CA GLY A 160 9.97 -0.89 -9.61
C GLY A 160 9.43 -1.17 -8.21
N SER A 161 9.42 -2.45 -7.84
CA SER A 161 8.88 -2.93 -6.57
C SER A 161 9.55 -2.27 -5.35
N TYR A 162 8.82 -2.15 -4.25
CA TYR A 162 9.27 -1.60 -2.96
C TYR A 162 9.65 -0.12 -2.99
N SER A 163 9.35 0.60 -4.07
CA SER A 163 9.61 2.03 -4.14
C SER A 163 8.56 2.83 -3.37
N VAL A 164 8.99 3.96 -2.80
CA VAL A 164 8.19 4.84 -1.94
C VAL A 164 8.17 6.24 -2.54
N PHE A 165 6.98 6.80 -2.65
CA PHE A 165 6.77 8.17 -3.10
C PHE A 165 6.22 9.01 -1.96
N GLY A 166 6.96 10.02 -1.54
CA GLY A 166 6.51 10.98 -0.54
C GLY A 166 5.36 11.86 -1.06
N THR A 167 4.59 12.42 -0.13
CA THR A 167 3.41 13.25 -0.39
C THR A 167 3.64 14.26 -1.52
N ASN A 168 2.70 14.34 -2.47
CA ASN A 168 2.73 15.23 -3.63
C ASN A 168 3.94 15.07 -4.57
N ALA A 169 4.63 13.93 -4.55
CA ALA A 169 5.65 13.64 -5.56
C ALA A 169 5.01 13.43 -6.93
N THR A 170 5.69 13.87 -7.99
CA THR A 170 5.22 13.77 -9.38
C THR A 170 6.26 13.07 -10.24
N VAL A 171 5.82 12.13 -11.07
CA VAL A 171 6.64 11.46 -12.08
C VAL A 171 6.12 11.84 -13.46
N LEU A 172 6.99 12.43 -14.31
CA LEU A 172 6.64 12.81 -15.69
C LEU A 172 6.44 11.59 -16.61
N PRO A 173 5.79 11.73 -17.77
CA PRO A 173 5.48 10.61 -18.63
C PRO A 173 6.72 9.82 -19.12
N LYS A 174 6.54 8.51 -19.31
CA LYS A 174 7.53 7.59 -19.91
C LYS A 174 8.79 7.36 -19.04
N ILE A 175 8.74 7.66 -17.77
CA ILE A 175 9.84 7.48 -16.82
C ILE A 175 9.85 6.06 -16.26
N LYS A 176 11.06 5.51 -16.11
CA LYS A 176 11.31 4.26 -15.40
C LYS A 176 11.93 4.54 -14.05
N ILE A 177 11.25 4.11 -12.99
CA ILE A 177 11.75 4.13 -11.61
C ILE A 177 12.18 2.71 -11.25
N GLY A 178 13.40 2.55 -10.78
CA GLY A 178 13.96 1.27 -10.34
C GLY A 178 13.28 0.71 -9.09
N LYS A 179 13.78 -0.43 -8.61
CA LYS A 179 13.34 -1.04 -7.36
C LYS A 179 13.94 -0.33 -6.16
N ASN A 180 13.21 -0.33 -5.01
CA ASN A 180 13.71 0.27 -3.77
C ASN A 180 14.17 1.72 -3.95
N VAL A 181 13.37 2.50 -4.68
CA VAL A 181 13.62 3.94 -4.85
C VAL A 181 12.77 4.73 -3.88
N ILE A 182 13.35 5.73 -3.25
CA ILE A 182 12.62 6.70 -2.43
C ILE A 182 12.58 8.03 -3.17
N VAL A 183 11.38 8.49 -3.51
CA VAL A 183 11.13 9.82 -4.07
C VAL A 183 10.64 10.73 -2.95
N GLY A 184 11.40 11.77 -2.62
CA GLY A 184 11.05 12.71 -1.55
C GLY A 184 9.75 13.47 -1.82
N ALA A 185 9.07 13.90 -0.75
CA ALA A 185 7.83 14.66 -0.86
C ALA A 185 8.00 15.93 -1.71
N GLY A 186 7.00 16.23 -2.54
CA GLY A 186 6.99 17.39 -3.44
C GLY A 186 8.02 17.34 -4.58
N SER A 187 8.73 16.24 -4.77
CA SER A 187 9.74 16.11 -5.83
C SER A 187 9.09 15.89 -7.20
N VAL A 188 9.74 16.39 -8.25
CA VAL A 188 9.32 16.18 -9.65
C VAL A 188 10.39 15.38 -10.38
N VAL A 189 10.09 14.10 -10.66
CA VAL A 189 11.00 13.20 -11.37
C VAL A 189 10.83 13.39 -12.86
N THR A 190 11.90 13.82 -13.52
CA THR A 190 11.95 14.18 -14.96
C THR A 190 12.82 13.24 -15.81
N LYS A 191 13.50 12.28 -15.18
CA LYS A 191 14.39 11.30 -15.82
C LYS A 191 14.29 9.96 -15.11
N ASP A 192 14.70 8.90 -15.77
CA ASP A 192 14.78 7.55 -15.18
C ASP A 192 15.66 7.56 -13.93
N VAL A 193 15.26 6.74 -12.95
CA VAL A 193 15.94 6.60 -11.65
C VAL A 193 16.38 5.14 -11.50
N PRO A 194 17.68 4.87 -11.27
CA PRO A 194 18.16 3.51 -11.05
C PRO A 194 17.67 2.94 -9.72
N ASP A 195 17.80 1.61 -9.57
CA ASP A 195 17.51 0.89 -8.33
C ASP A 195 18.24 1.50 -7.13
N ASN A 196 17.69 1.29 -5.93
CA ASN A 196 18.31 1.64 -4.66
C ASN A 196 18.73 3.12 -4.55
N SER A 197 17.87 4.03 -4.96
CA SER A 197 18.19 5.47 -4.99
C SER A 197 17.22 6.30 -4.16
N LEU A 198 17.74 7.28 -3.44
CA LEU A 198 16.96 8.40 -2.88
C LEU A 198 17.07 9.59 -3.83
N VAL A 199 15.93 10.07 -4.34
CA VAL A 199 15.83 11.25 -5.20
C VAL A 199 14.95 12.32 -4.57
N VAL A 200 15.36 13.59 -4.66
CA VAL A 200 14.61 14.74 -4.13
C VAL A 200 14.79 15.98 -5.00
N GLY A 201 13.81 16.86 -4.99
CA GLY A 201 13.88 18.20 -5.57
C GLY A 201 13.06 18.39 -6.85
N ILE A 202 13.10 19.61 -7.43
CA ILE A 202 12.43 20.03 -8.67
C ILE A 202 13.48 20.71 -9.58
N PRO A 203 14.04 19.99 -10.59
CA PRO A 203 13.84 18.57 -10.87
C PRO A 203 14.50 17.66 -9.82
N ALA A 204 13.98 16.44 -9.65
CA ALA A 204 14.53 15.47 -8.71
C ALA A 204 15.93 15.00 -9.16
N VAL A 205 16.86 14.94 -8.21
CA VAL A 205 18.22 14.46 -8.40
C VAL A 205 18.57 13.41 -7.35
N ILE A 206 19.45 12.47 -7.72
CA ILE A 206 19.93 11.44 -6.79
C ILE A 206 20.73 12.11 -5.66
N LYS A 207 20.34 11.85 -4.43
CA LYS A 207 21.01 12.36 -3.21
C LYS A 207 21.80 11.29 -2.49
N LYS A 208 21.37 10.05 -2.60
CA LYS A 208 21.98 8.94 -1.87
C LYS A 208 21.66 7.62 -2.57
N GLU A 209 22.61 6.71 -2.57
CA GLU A 209 22.38 5.30 -2.83
C GLU A 209 21.86 4.61 -1.56
N LEU A 210 20.85 3.77 -1.70
CA LEU A 210 20.25 3.01 -0.60
C LEU A 210 20.86 1.60 -0.57
N PRO A 211 20.92 0.94 0.60
CA PRO A 211 21.25 -0.47 0.67
C PRO A 211 20.29 -1.30 -0.19
N ALA A 212 20.80 -2.32 -0.87
CA ALA A 212 19.95 -3.29 -1.55
C ALA A 212 19.05 -4.01 -0.52
N LEU A 213 17.84 -4.35 -0.95
CA LEU A 213 16.93 -5.12 -0.09
C LEU A 213 17.37 -6.58 -0.05
N GLU A 214 17.53 -7.11 1.15
CA GLU A 214 17.77 -8.53 1.43
C GLU A 214 16.46 -9.14 1.95
N PHE A 215 16.00 -10.24 1.33
CA PHE A 215 14.77 -10.95 1.69
C PHE A 215 15.03 -12.45 1.91
#